data_2f68aa285b9a3ca1a4a64814754bb792
#
_entry.id   2f68aa285b9a3ca1a4a64814754bb792
#
_cell.length_a   1.000
_cell.length_b   1.000
_cell.length_c   1.000
_cell.angle_alpha   90.00
_cell.angle_beta   90.00
_cell.angle_gamma   90.00
#
_symmetry.space_group_name_H-M   'P 1'
#
loop_
_entity.id
_entity.type
_entity.pdbx_description
1 polymer ?
#
loop_
_entity_poly.entity_id
_entity_poly.type
_entity_poly.pdbx_seq_one_letter_code
_entity_poly.pdbx_strand_id
1 'polypeptide(L)' 'MATQVDARGLSCPQPVILTKNAMKANTFPIEVLVETVTSRENVRRVAEKAGCKVQVDEIGEEFKLTITK' A
#
# COMPACT_ATOMS: atom_id res chain seq x y z
N MET A 1 -14.15 8.97 -0.19
CA MET A 1 -14.11 7.53 -0.48
C MET A 1 -12.68 7.01 -0.44
N ALA A 2 -12.50 5.80 0.06
CA ALA A 2 -11.17 5.20 0.11
C ALA A 2 -10.72 4.84 -1.29
N THR A 3 -9.42 5.05 -1.56
CA THR A 3 -8.82 4.63 -2.81
C THR A 3 -8.27 3.22 -2.62
N GLN A 4 -8.63 2.32 -3.50
CA GLN A 4 -8.16 0.95 -3.43
C GLN A 4 -7.13 0.71 -4.54
N VAL A 5 -5.96 0.20 -4.15
CA VAL A 5 -4.89 -0.12 -5.09
C VAL A 5 -4.68 -1.63 -5.06
N ASP A 6 -4.88 -2.28 -6.18
CA ASP A 6 -4.66 -3.72 -6.30
C ASP A 6 -3.28 -3.94 -6.90
N ALA A 7 -2.33 -4.25 -6.05
CA ALA A 7 -0.94 -4.49 -6.46
C ALA A 7 -0.59 -5.97 -6.45
N ARG A 8 -1.61 -6.85 -6.42
CA ARG A 8 -1.38 -8.28 -6.44
C ARG A 8 -0.86 -8.71 -7.79
N GLY A 9 0.08 -9.62 -7.79
CA GLY A 9 0.67 -10.13 -9.02
C GLY A 9 1.69 -9.22 -9.67
N LEU A 10 1.98 -8.06 -9.05
CA LEU A 10 2.95 -7.13 -9.59
C LEU A 10 4.29 -7.31 -8.92
N SER A 11 5.35 -7.18 -9.71
CA SER A 11 6.72 -7.26 -9.19
C SER A 11 7.16 -5.91 -8.65
N CYS A 12 8.01 -5.92 -7.63
CA CYS A 12 8.67 -4.72 -7.13
C CYS A 12 9.49 -4.11 -8.28
N PRO A 13 9.43 -2.78 -8.54
CA PRO A 13 8.88 -1.74 -7.66
C PRO A 13 7.44 -1.30 -7.97
N GLN A 14 6.69 -2.02 -8.76
CA GLN A 14 5.34 -1.63 -9.18
C GLN A 14 4.39 -1.29 -8.02
N PRO A 15 4.28 -2.12 -6.97
CA PRO A 15 3.40 -1.76 -5.86
C PRO A 15 3.77 -0.43 -5.20
N VAL A 16 5.07 -0.15 -5.11
CA VAL A 16 5.56 1.10 -4.53
C VAL A 16 5.17 2.29 -5.39
N ILE A 17 5.31 2.16 -6.71
CA ILE A 17 4.97 3.21 -7.64
C ILE A 17 3.48 3.53 -7.57
N LEU A 18 2.63 2.51 -7.57
CA LEU A 18 1.19 2.70 -7.46
C LEU A 18 0.80 3.39 -6.15
N THR A 19 1.45 2.99 -5.06
CA THR A 19 1.20 3.59 -3.75
C THR A 19 1.61 5.06 -3.74
N LYS A 20 2.77 5.38 -4.30
CA LYS A 20 3.24 6.76 -4.39
C LYS A 20 2.27 7.63 -5.20
N ASN A 21 1.77 7.10 -6.32
CA ASN A 21 0.82 7.84 -7.15
C ASN A 21 -0.49 8.10 -6.40
N ALA A 22 -0.98 7.11 -5.65
CA ALA A 22 -2.18 7.29 -4.85
C ALA A 22 -1.98 8.34 -3.76
N MET A 23 -0.81 8.35 -3.12
CA MET A 23 -0.50 9.34 -2.09
C MET A 23 -0.39 10.75 -2.67
N LYS A 24 0.16 10.88 -3.88
CA LYS A 24 0.22 12.18 -4.56
C LYS A 24 -1.16 12.73 -4.87
N ALA A 25 -2.10 11.86 -5.19
CA ALA A 25 -3.48 12.26 -5.45
C ALA A 25 -4.21 12.69 -4.18
N ASN A 26 -3.62 12.44 -3.01
CA ASN A 26 -4.18 12.84 -1.71
C ASN A 26 -5.58 12.27 -1.47
N THR A 27 -5.77 11.00 -1.86
CA THR A 27 -7.07 10.33 -1.79
C THR A 27 -7.14 9.37 -0.61
N PHE A 28 -6.74 9.84 0.56
CA PHE A 28 -6.76 9.03 1.77
C PHE A 28 -8.18 8.78 2.27
N PRO A 29 -8.44 7.65 2.93
CA PRO A 29 -7.50 6.55 3.16
C PRO A 29 -7.23 5.73 1.90
N ILE A 30 -6.05 5.14 1.84
CA ILE A 30 -5.63 4.32 0.71
C ILE A 30 -5.51 2.87 1.17
N GLU A 31 -6.13 1.95 0.44
CA GLU A 31 -6.01 0.53 0.72
C GLU A 31 -5.20 -0.12 -0.38
N VAL A 32 -4.10 -0.75 0.00
CA VAL A 32 -3.20 -1.41 -0.96
C VAL A 32 -3.22 -2.90 -0.70
N LEU A 33 -3.48 -3.68 -1.74
CA LEU A 33 -3.45 -5.14 -1.67
C LEU A 33 -2.17 -5.67 -2.28
N VAL A 34 -1.44 -6.47 -1.52
CA VAL A 34 -0.21 -7.11 -1.99
C VAL A 34 -0.21 -8.58 -1.58
N GLU A 35 0.63 -9.38 -2.22
CA GLU A 35 0.68 -10.82 -1.97
C GLU A 35 1.94 -11.30 -1.28
N THR A 36 2.98 -10.48 -1.23
CA THR A 36 4.26 -10.91 -0.70
C THR A 36 4.69 -10.06 0.48
N VAL A 37 5.49 -10.65 1.37
CA VAL A 37 6.06 -9.93 2.50
C VAL A 37 6.95 -8.80 2.01
N THR A 38 7.71 -9.04 0.94
CA THR A 38 8.58 -8.00 0.37
C THR A 38 7.78 -6.79 -0.10
N SER A 39 6.71 -7.02 -0.85
CA SER A 39 5.85 -5.93 -1.32
C SER A 39 5.19 -5.20 -0.16
N ARG A 40 4.71 -5.96 0.83
CA ARG A 40 4.11 -5.38 2.03
C ARG A 40 5.09 -4.43 2.73
N GLU A 41 6.31 -4.88 2.93
CA GLU A 41 7.31 -4.07 3.64
C GLU A 41 7.73 -2.85 2.83
N ASN A 42 7.87 -2.99 1.53
CA ASN A 42 8.23 -1.86 0.67
C ASN A 42 7.14 -0.79 0.67
N VAL A 43 5.89 -1.19 0.55
CA VAL A 43 4.77 -0.25 0.57
C VAL A 43 4.66 0.43 1.93
N ARG A 44 4.77 -0.35 3.01
CA ARG A 44 4.70 0.19 4.36
C ARG A 44 5.79 1.23 4.58
N ARG A 45 7.02 0.89 4.18
CA ARG A 45 8.16 1.79 4.37
C ARG A 45 7.97 3.11 3.63
N VAL A 46 7.49 3.04 2.40
CA VAL A 46 7.27 4.24 1.58
C VAL A 46 6.20 5.13 2.22
N ALA A 47 5.11 4.55 2.69
CA ALA A 47 4.03 5.30 3.31
C ALA A 47 4.47 5.93 4.63
N GLU A 48 5.20 5.18 5.46
CA GLU A 48 5.70 5.72 6.73
C GLU A 48 6.70 6.84 6.50
N LYS A 49 7.55 6.69 5.49
CA LYS A 49 8.53 7.71 5.15
C LYS A 49 7.85 9.00 4.69
N ALA A 50 6.68 8.90 4.11
CA ALA A 50 5.89 10.05 3.67
C ALA A 50 5.11 10.70 4.83
N GLY A 51 5.22 10.16 6.03
CA GLY A 51 4.53 10.70 7.20
C GLY A 51 3.13 10.15 7.40
N CYS A 52 2.80 9.06 6.73
CA CYS A 52 1.48 8.46 6.83
C CYS A 52 1.46 7.33 7.87
N LYS A 53 0.27 7.01 8.35
CA LYS A 53 0.06 5.87 9.23
C LYS A 53 -0.33 4.67 8.39
N VAL A 54 0.22 3.51 8.72
CA VAL A 54 -0.04 2.29 7.96
C VAL A 54 -0.54 1.21 8.90
N GLN A 55 -1.66 0.62 8.54
CA GLN A 55 -2.19 -0.54 9.24
C GLN A 55 -2.14 -1.73 8.28
N VAL A 56 -1.57 -2.83 8.74
CA VAL A 56 -1.43 -4.04 7.93
C VAL A 56 -2.40 -5.09 8.43
N ASP A 57 -3.23 -5.60 7.53
CA ASP A 57 -4.14 -6.70 7.82
C ASP A 57 -3.77 -7.90 6.96
N GLU A 58 -3.69 -9.06 7.57
CA GLU A 58 -3.45 -10.30 6.85
C GLU A 58 -4.78 -10.91 6.44
N ILE A 59 -4.92 -11.18 5.15
CA ILE A 59 -6.15 -11.77 4.61
C ILE A 59 -5.75 -13.02 3.80
N GLY A 60 -5.83 -14.19 4.44
CA GLY A 60 -5.38 -15.42 3.81
C GLY A 60 -3.89 -15.34 3.49
N GLU A 61 -3.54 -15.43 2.22
CA GLU A 61 -2.16 -15.33 1.77
C GLU A 61 -1.81 -13.94 1.25
N GLU A 62 -2.72 -12.98 1.45
CA GLU A 62 -2.54 -11.61 0.98
C GLU A 62 -2.46 -10.66 2.16
N PHE A 63 -2.00 -9.45 1.87
CA PHE A 63 -1.92 -8.39 2.88
C PHE A 63 -2.63 -7.16 2.37
N LYS A 64 -3.39 -6.53 3.26
CA LYS A 64 -4.06 -5.27 2.96
C LYS A 64 -3.44 -4.20 3.84
N LEU A 65 -2.88 -3.17 3.22
CA LEU A 65 -2.31 -2.05 3.94
C LEU A 65 -3.26 -0.87 3.84
N THR A 66 -3.70 -0.38 4.99
CA THR A 66 -4.56 0.80 5.05
C THR A 66 -3.68 1.99 5.42
N ILE A 67 -3.57 2.94 4.51
CA ILE A 67 -2.70 4.10 4.68
C ILE A 67 -3.58 5.31 4.96
N THR A 68 -3.33 5.96 6.08
CA THR A 68 -4.04 7.17 6.48
C THR A 68 -3.04 8.28 6.81
N LYS A 69 -3.50 9.50 6.68
CA LYS A 69 -2.65 10.65 6.95
C LYS A 69 -2.78 11.12 8.38
#